data_108f19ab2bde0f252e302f0bbab91f48
#
_entry.id   108f19ab2bde0f252e302f0bbab91f48
#
_cell.length_a   1.000
_cell.length_b   1.000
_cell.length_c   1.000
_cell.angle_alpha   90.00
_cell.angle_beta   90.00
_cell.angle_gamma   90.00
#
_symmetry.space_group_name_H-M   'P 1'
#
loop_
_entity.id
_entity.type
_entity.pdbx_description
1 polymer ?
#
loop_
_entity_poly.entity_id
_entity_poly.type
_entity_poly.pdbx_seq_one_letter_code
_entity_poly.pdbx_strand_id
1 'polypeptide(L)'
;MATSRDQSYEKVDLSRKGSVKTRQPLAVLLDTSFILVMLEQRRDIDEELRDLIMGPARIATLDMVERELQRLGRTRSSKVGAFANAALELLKARKYPIFASGIETSDTDAAILSFSLASNDPLAVATIDRKLRFALSRLGIQAIYPRRSRGLMMSSAVPPSST
;
A
#
# COMPACT_ATOMS: atom_id res chain seq x y z
N MET A 1 -4.52 27.56 -0.81
CA MET A 1 -3.04 27.59 -0.84
C MET A 1 -2.51 26.20 -0.61
N ALA A 2 -1.94 25.61 -1.64
CA ALA A 2 -1.23 24.35 -1.50
C ALA A 2 0.09 24.63 -0.81
N THR A 3 0.22 24.25 0.46
CA THR A 3 1.53 24.13 1.08
C THR A 3 2.21 22.93 0.46
N SER A 4 3.15 23.16 -0.45
CA SER A 4 4.07 22.13 -0.87
C SER A 4 4.83 21.69 0.36
N ARG A 5 4.48 20.55 0.92
CA ARG A 5 5.39 19.85 1.82
C ARG A 5 6.49 19.31 0.94
N ASP A 6 7.54 20.10 0.84
CA ASP A 6 8.82 19.64 0.38
C ASP A 6 9.25 18.53 1.37
N GLN A 7 8.87 17.29 1.07
CA GLN A 7 9.50 16.15 1.68
C GLN A 7 10.80 15.95 0.91
N SER A 8 11.78 16.75 1.26
CA SER A 8 13.16 16.47 0.92
C SER A 8 13.49 15.10 1.51
N TYR A 9 13.36 14.07 0.67
CA TYR A 9 14.01 12.80 0.95
C TYR A 9 15.49 13.11 1.02
N GLU A 10 16.06 13.13 2.23
CA GLU A 10 17.48 13.20 2.40
C GLU A 10 18.11 12.10 1.57
N LYS A 11 18.83 12.49 0.53
CA LYS A 11 19.73 11.57 -0.18
C LYS A 11 20.75 11.11 0.84
N VAL A 12 20.57 9.87 1.32
CA VAL A 12 21.59 9.26 2.16
C VAL A 12 22.86 9.15 1.33
N ASP A 13 23.86 9.91 1.73
CA ASP A 13 25.17 9.85 1.13
C ASP A 13 25.81 8.49 1.45
N LEU A 14 25.87 7.62 0.45
CA LEU A 14 26.45 6.27 0.55
C LEU A 14 27.98 6.27 0.64
N SER A 15 28.64 7.43 0.72
CA SER A 15 30.11 7.53 0.73
C SER A 15 30.76 7.30 2.10
N ARG A 16 29.99 7.13 3.17
CA ARG A 16 30.54 6.82 4.49
C ARG A 16 30.77 5.33 4.67
N LYS A 17 32.00 4.89 4.46
CA LYS A 17 32.50 3.57 4.89
C LYS A 17 32.27 3.43 6.40
N GLY A 18 31.46 2.44 6.78
CA GLY A 18 31.32 2.03 8.17
C GLY A 18 29.94 2.18 8.81
N SER A 19 28.91 2.61 8.07
CA SER A 19 27.56 2.63 8.63
C SER A 19 26.93 1.23 8.57
N VAL A 20 26.44 0.78 9.73
CA VAL A 20 25.44 -0.28 9.82
C VAL A 20 24.43 -0.04 8.71
N LYS A 21 24.22 -1.03 7.81
CA LYS A 21 23.18 -0.97 6.80
C LYS A 21 21.84 -0.83 7.53
N THR A 22 21.40 0.38 7.78
CA THR A 22 20.03 0.64 8.19
C THR A 22 19.15 0.19 7.03
N ARG A 23 18.46 -0.94 7.19
CA ARG A 23 17.47 -1.37 6.21
C ARG A 23 16.47 -0.26 6.04
N GLN A 24 16.34 0.24 4.81
CA GLN A 24 15.26 1.17 4.51
C GLN A 24 13.93 0.51 4.90
N PRO A 25 13.02 1.24 5.58
CA PRO A 25 11.73 0.68 5.93
C PRO A 25 10.97 0.28 4.67
N LEU A 26 10.35 -0.90 4.71
CA LEU A 26 9.51 -1.37 3.61
C LEU A 26 8.32 -0.42 3.43
N ALA A 27 8.11 0.07 2.23
CA ALA A 27 6.91 0.80 1.88
C ALA A 27 5.78 -0.21 1.62
N VAL A 28 4.62 -0.01 2.23
CA VAL A 28 3.44 -0.83 2.01
C VAL A 28 2.35 0.05 1.41
N LEU A 29 2.00 -0.26 0.18
CA LEU A 29 0.95 0.43 -0.55
C LEU A 29 -0.38 -0.29 -0.34
N LEU A 30 -1.36 0.39 0.25
CA LEU A 30 -2.66 -0.18 0.54
C LEU A 30 -3.59 -0.04 -0.67
N ASP A 31 -4.17 -1.17 -1.09
CA ASP A 31 -5.26 -1.22 -2.06
C ASP A 31 -6.62 -1.12 -1.36
N THR A 32 -7.63 -0.63 -2.06
CA THR A 32 -9.01 -0.49 -1.58
C THR A 32 -9.54 -1.78 -0.97
N SER A 33 -9.36 -2.90 -1.66
CA SER A 33 -9.87 -4.20 -1.23
C SER A 33 -9.30 -4.64 0.12
N PHE A 34 -8.03 -4.38 0.36
CA PHE A 34 -7.36 -4.69 1.61
C PHE A 34 -7.89 -3.84 2.76
N ILE A 35 -8.00 -2.52 2.56
CA ILE A 35 -8.50 -1.61 3.59
C ILE A 35 -9.92 -2.02 4.01
N LEU A 36 -10.78 -2.29 3.04
CA LEU A 36 -12.18 -2.65 3.32
C LEU A 36 -12.30 -3.96 4.09
N VAL A 37 -11.53 -4.99 3.74
CA VAL A 37 -11.58 -6.27 4.45
C VAL A 37 -11.03 -6.18 5.86
N MET A 38 -9.97 -5.40 6.06
CA MET A 38 -9.41 -5.17 7.41
C MET A 38 -10.43 -4.47 8.32
N LEU A 39 -11.13 -3.46 7.81
CA LEU A 39 -12.20 -2.78 8.54
C LEU A 39 -13.39 -3.68 8.82
N GLU A 40 -13.84 -4.44 7.83
CA GLU A 40 -14.94 -5.38 7.98
C GLU A 40 -14.65 -6.42 9.06
N GLN A 41 -13.42 -6.89 9.14
CA GLN A 41 -12.97 -7.87 10.13
C GLN A 41 -12.50 -7.22 11.45
N ARG A 42 -12.59 -5.91 11.58
CA ARG A 42 -12.15 -5.14 12.77
C ARG A 42 -10.69 -5.41 13.14
N ARG A 43 -9.82 -5.45 12.14
CA ARG A 43 -8.39 -5.72 12.30
C ARG A 43 -7.60 -4.42 12.17
N ASP A 44 -6.53 -4.31 12.97
CA ASP A 44 -5.65 -3.14 12.97
C ASP A 44 -4.54 -3.30 11.93
N ILE A 45 -4.55 -2.42 10.91
CA ILE A 45 -3.59 -2.45 9.81
C ILE A 45 -2.16 -2.23 10.30
N ASP A 46 -1.95 -1.24 11.15
CA ASP A 46 -0.60 -0.90 11.64
C ASP A 46 -0.01 -2.02 12.47
N GLU A 47 -0.80 -2.57 13.39
CA GLU A 47 -0.37 -3.66 14.26
C GLU A 47 -0.02 -4.91 13.46
N GLU A 48 -0.90 -5.34 12.57
CA GLU A 48 -0.67 -6.56 11.80
C GLU A 48 0.46 -6.44 10.78
N LEU A 49 0.63 -5.27 10.17
CA LEU A 49 1.78 -5.03 9.29
C LEU A 49 3.10 -5.00 10.06
N ARG A 50 3.10 -4.41 11.25
CA ARG A 50 4.28 -4.41 12.12
C ARG A 50 4.69 -5.83 12.51
N ASP A 51 3.72 -6.66 12.85
CA ASP A 51 3.95 -8.06 13.23
C ASP A 51 4.50 -8.87 12.04
N LEU A 52 3.93 -8.66 10.84
CA LEU A 52 4.37 -9.35 9.64
C LEU A 52 5.80 -8.97 9.23
N ILE A 53 6.11 -7.68 9.25
CA ILE A 53 7.36 -7.14 8.73
C ILE A 53 8.48 -7.27 9.75
N MET A 54 8.13 -7.40 11.03
CA MET A 54 9.08 -7.46 12.16
C MET A 54 10.03 -6.25 12.19
N GLY A 55 9.51 -5.08 11.84
CA GLY A 55 10.27 -3.85 11.76
C GLY A 55 9.45 -2.66 11.29
N PRO A 56 10.09 -1.52 11.04
CA PRO A 56 9.39 -0.32 10.60
C PRO A 56 8.82 -0.52 9.19
N ALA A 57 7.57 -0.09 9.01
CA ALA A 57 6.90 -0.02 7.72
C ALA A 57 6.43 1.41 7.46
N ARG A 58 6.53 1.86 6.23
CA ARG A 58 5.89 3.09 5.76
C ARG A 58 4.60 2.71 5.05
N ILE A 59 3.47 3.02 5.65
CA ILE A 59 2.16 2.70 5.11
C ILE A 59 1.67 3.90 4.32
N ALA A 60 1.24 3.66 3.09
CA ALA A 60 0.75 4.68 2.17
C ALA A 60 -0.34 4.13 1.26
N THR A 61 -1.01 4.98 0.54
CA THR A 61 -1.92 4.61 -0.53
C THR A 61 -1.81 5.57 -1.70
N LEU A 62 -2.55 5.29 -2.77
CA LEU A 62 -2.61 6.16 -3.95
C LEU A 62 -3.87 7.03 -3.94
N ASP A 63 -3.79 8.16 -4.62
CA ASP A 63 -4.93 9.04 -4.90
C ASP A 63 -6.10 8.31 -5.58
N MET A 64 -5.80 7.34 -6.42
CA MET A 64 -6.82 6.50 -7.07
C MET A 64 -7.60 5.65 -6.07
N VAL A 65 -6.94 5.13 -5.05
CA VAL A 65 -7.60 4.38 -3.96
C VAL A 65 -8.50 5.31 -3.16
N GLU A 66 -8.02 6.49 -2.81
CA GLU A 66 -8.84 7.49 -2.11
C GLU A 66 -10.09 7.85 -2.92
N ARG A 67 -9.95 8.10 -4.22
CA ARG A 67 -11.09 8.41 -5.12
C ARG A 67 -12.07 7.25 -5.21
N GLU A 68 -11.58 6.02 -5.27
CA GLU A 68 -12.43 4.83 -5.28
C GLU A 68 -13.23 4.71 -3.98
N LEU A 69 -12.59 4.92 -2.83
CA LEU A 69 -13.27 4.95 -1.53
C LEU A 69 -14.31 6.07 -1.46
N GLN A 70 -14.00 7.26 -1.98
CA GLN A 70 -14.95 8.36 -2.05
C GLN A 70 -16.17 8.01 -2.90
N ARG A 71 -15.94 7.37 -4.05
CA ARG A 71 -17.02 6.92 -4.94
C ARG A 71 -17.91 5.87 -4.25
N LEU A 72 -17.32 4.87 -3.61
CA LEU A 72 -18.04 3.84 -2.87
C LEU A 72 -18.80 4.42 -1.67
N GLY A 73 -18.22 5.40 -1.00
CA GLY A 73 -18.79 6.05 0.17
C GLY A 73 -19.98 6.96 -0.10
N ARG A 74 -20.26 7.27 -1.37
CA ARG A 74 -21.45 8.09 -1.75
C ARG A 74 -22.76 7.40 -1.39
N THR A 75 -22.80 6.08 -1.43
CA THR A 75 -23.96 5.27 -1.03
C THR A 75 -23.83 4.88 0.45
N ARG A 76 -24.09 5.83 1.34
CA ARG A 76 -23.91 5.66 2.80
C ARG A 76 -24.79 4.60 3.42
N SER A 77 -25.95 4.31 2.83
CA SER A 77 -26.88 3.30 3.30
C SER A 77 -26.44 1.87 3.01
N SER A 78 -25.50 1.67 2.09
CA SER A 78 -24.93 0.36 1.81
C SER A 78 -23.84 0.01 2.82
N LYS A 79 -23.67 -1.30 3.07
CA LYS A 79 -22.59 -1.81 3.94
C LYS A 79 -21.21 -1.40 3.40
N VAL A 80 -21.00 -1.55 2.08
CA VAL A 80 -19.75 -1.16 1.43
C VAL A 80 -19.49 0.35 1.55
N GLY A 81 -20.54 1.18 1.35
CA GLY A 81 -20.42 2.63 1.49
C GLY A 81 -20.05 3.05 2.91
N ALA A 82 -20.62 2.40 3.92
CA ALA A 82 -20.26 2.66 5.31
C ALA A 82 -18.80 2.31 5.60
N PHE A 83 -18.31 1.17 5.13
CA PHE A 83 -16.90 0.80 5.29
C PHE A 83 -15.97 1.71 4.48
N ALA A 84 -16.36 2.14 3.30
CA ALA A 84 -15.58 3.10 2.50
C ALA A 84 -15.42 4.44 3.21
N ASN A 85 -16.48 4.95 3.83
CA ASN A 85 -16.40 6.17 4.65
C ASN A 85 -15.53 5.98 5.89
N ALA A 86 -15.63 4.83 6.56
CA ALA A 86 -14.75 4.49 7.68
C ALA A 86 -13.28 4.38 7.23
N ALA A 87 -13.03 3.85 6.04
CA ALA A 87 -11.70 3.79 5.45
C ALA A 87 -11.11 5.18 5.22
N LEU A 88 -11.89 6.12 4.68
CA LEU A 88 -11.45 7.50 4.48
C LEU A 88 -11.09 8.19 5.81
N GLU A 89 -11.89 7.96 6.85
CA GLU A 89 -11.60 8.45 8.20
C GLU A 89 -10.32 7.84 8.77
N LEU A 90 -10.09 6.54 8.53
CA LEU A 90 -8.88 5.84 8.94
C LEU A 90 -7.63 6.44 8.28
N LEU A 91 -7.66 6.64 6.95
CA LEU A 91 -6.55 7.24 6.21
C LEU A 91 -6.17 8.59 6.78
N LYS A 92 -7.17 9.40 7.12
CA LYS A 92 -6.98 10.72 7.72
C LYS A 92 -6.46 10.63 9.16
N ALA A 93 -7.07 9.80 10.01
CA ALA A 93 -6.70 9.64 11.42
C ALA A 93 -5.28 9.10 11.60
N ARG A 94 -4.89 8.14 10.78
CA ARG A 94 -3.54 7.55 10.79
C ARG A 94 -2.52 8.38 10.01
N LYS A 95 -2.97 9.41 9.29
CA LYS A 95 -2.12 10.29 8.46
C LYS A 95 -1.27 9.51 7.45
N TYR A 96 -1.85 8.47 6.85
CA TYR A 96 -1.15 7.73 5.81
C TYR A 96 -0.90 8.65 4.61
N PRO A 97 0.33 8.73 4.11
CA PRO A 97 0.62 9.47 2.88
C PRO A 97 -0.23 8.96 1.72
N ILE A 98 -0.72 9.89 0.91
CA ILE A 98 -1.46 9.59 -0.32
C ILE A 98 -0.62 10.12 -1.47
N PHE A 99 -0.11 9.20 -2.30
CA PHE A 99 0.72 9.57 -3.44
C PHE A 99 -0.10 9.71 -4.71
N ALA A 100 0.30 10.65 -5.56
CA ALA A 100 -0.23 10.74 -6.90
C ALA A 100 0.22 9.51 -7.71
N SER A 101 -0.73 8.88 -8.41
CA SER A 101 -0.44 7.71 -9.24
C SER A 101 0.47 8.03 -10.44
N GLY A 102 0.43 9.27 -10.90
CA GLY A 102 1.27 9.75 -12.01
C GLY A 102 0.82 9.29 -13.39
N ILE A 103 -0.28 8.57 -13.51
CA ILE A 103 -0.85 8.13 -14.79
C ILE A 103 -2.31 8.53 -14.92
N GLU A 104 -2.73 8.81 -16.15
CA GLU A 104 -4.13 9.03 -16.47
C GLU A 104 -4.80 7.69 -16.75
N THR A 105 -5.48 7.17 -15.76
CA THR A 105 -6.26 5.93 -15.87
C THR A 105 -7.43 5.98 -14.89
N SER A 106 -8.51 5.31 -15.24
CA SER A 106 -9.61 5.01 -14.31
C SER A 106 -9.45 3.65 -13.62
N ASP A 107 -8.43 2.90 -13.99
CA ASP A 107 -8.14 1.57 -13.47
C ASP A 107 -7.14 1.67 -12.29
N THR A 108 -7.66 1.45 -11.09
CA THR A 108 -6.86 1.48 -9.85
C THR A 108 -5.74 0.43 -9.87
N ASP A 109 -5.99 -0.75 -10.40
CA ASP A 109 -4.98 -1.81 -10.50
C ASP A 109 -3.82 -1.39 -11.40
N ALA A 110 -4.13 -0.79 -12.56
CA ALA A 110 -3.11 -0.26 -13.47
C ALA A 110 -2.28 0.84 -12.81
N ALA A 111 -2.92 1.71 -12.03
CA ALA A 111 -2.23 2.76 -11.28
C ALA A 111 -1.27 2.18 -10.23
N ILE A 112 -1.71 1.17 -9.48
CA ILE A 112 -0.89 0.48 -8.48
C ILE A 112 0.32 -0.21 -9.13
N LEU A 113 0.11 -0.93 -10.24
CA LEU A 113 1.19 -1.60 -10.96
C LEU A 113 2.21 -0.61 -11.51
N SER A 114 1.75 0.45 -12.14
CA SER A 114 2.62 1.49 -12.70
C SER A 114 3.44 2.19 -11.61
N PHE A 115 2.80 2.59 -10.54
CA PHE A 115 3.47 3.23 -9.40
C PHE A 115 4.52 2.30 -8.77
N SER A 116 4.16 1.04 -8.58
CA SER A 116 5.05 0.04 -7.97
C SER A 116 6.28 -0.23 -8.83
N LEU A 117 6.12 -0.29 -10.15
CA LEU A 117 7.24 -0.47 -11.10
C LEU A 117 8.17 0.73 -11.13
N ALA A 118 7.65 1.93 -10.99
CA ALA A 118 8.42 3.17 -11.01
C ALA A 118 9.14 3.45 -9.67
N SER A 119 8.78 2.75 -8.61
CA SER A 119 9.38 2.95 -7.29
C SER A 119 10.80 2.40 -7.23
N ASN A 120 11.73 3.23 -6.74
CA ASN A 120 13.10 2.81 -6.45
C ASN A 120 13.27 2.27 -5.03
N ASP A 121 12.27 2.44 -4.18
CA ASP A 121 12.28 1.96 -2.80
C ASP A 121 11.71 0.54 -2.71
N PRO A 122 12.13 -0.26 -1.71
CA PRO A 122 11.49 -1.53 -1.41
C PRO A 122 10.00 -1.32 -1.13
N LEU A 123 9.15 -2.00 -1.91
CA LEU A 123 7.70 -1.82 -1.88
C LEU A 123 6.99 -3.17 -1.89
N ALA A 124 5.96 -3.29 -1.07
CA ALA A 124 4.97 -4.35 -1.15
C ALA A 124 3.58 -3.74 -1.30
N VAL A 125 2.66 -4.46 -1.92
CA VAL A 125 1.27 -4.02 -2.11
C VAL A 125 0.35 -4.89 -1.26
N ALA A 126 -0.43 -4.27 -0.40
CA ALA A 126 -1.44 -4.95 0.40
C ALA A 126 -2.78 -4.97 -0.37
N THR A 127 -3.18 -6.15 -0.81
CA THR A 127 -4.41 -6.38 -1.60
C THR A 127 -4.94 -7.79 -1.40
N ILE A 128 -6.26 -7.95 -1.50
CA ILE A 128 -6.92 -9.26 -1.55
C ILE A 128 -7.30 -9.66 -2.97
N ASP A 129 -7.18 -8.77 -3.94
CA ASP A 129 -7.50 -9.05 -5.33
C ASP A 129 -6.51 -10.04 -5.94
N ARG A 130 -7.01 -11.20 -6.35
CA ARG A 130 -6.17 -12.27 -6.91
C ARG A 130 -5.52 -11.90 -8.24
N LYS A 131 -6.23 -11.15 -9.08
CA LYS A 131 -5.69 -10.70 -10.37
C LYS A 131 -4.54 -9.72 -10.17
N LEU A 132 -4.72 -8.76 -9.26
CA LEU A 132 -3.67 -7.82 -8.92
C LEU A 132 -2.47 -8.53 -8.29
N ARG A 133 -2.70 -9.46 -7.35
CA ARG A 133 -1.61 -10.24 -6.75
C ARG A 133 -0.83 -11.05 -7.78
N PHE A 134 -1.53 -11.65 -8.74
CA PHE A 134 -0.89 -12.39 -9.82
C PHE A 134 -0.03 -11.47 -10.71
N ALA A 135 -0.56 -10.31 -11.09
CA ALA A 135 0.17 -9.31 -11.87
C ALA A 135 1.42 -8.80 -11.14
N LEU A 136 1.30 -8.51 -9.84
CA LEU A 136 2.42 -8.12 -8.98
C LEU A 136 3.51 -9.19 -8.94
N SER A 137 3.11 -10.44 -8.74
CA SER A 137 4.01 -11.59 -8.71
C SER A 137 4.85 -11.70 -10.00
N ARG A 138 4.22 -11.50 -11.16
CA ARG A 138 4.90 -11.51 -12.46
C ARG A 138 5.92 -10.38 -12.61
N LEU A 139 5.75 -9.31 -11.89
CA LEU A 139 6.66 -8.16 -11.87
C LEU A 139 7.72 -8.24 -10.75
N GLY A 140 7.72 -9.32 -9.99
CA GLY A 140 8.63 -9.48 -8.86
C GLY A 140 8.29 -8.61 -7.65
N ILE A 141 7.06 -8.11 -7.57
CA ILE A 141 6.58 -7.27 -6.46
C ILE A 141 5.82 -8.14 -5.47
N GLN A 142 6.15 -8.02 -4.19
CA GLN A 142 5.49 -8.76 -3.13
C GLN A 142 4.09 -8.22 -2.88
N ALA A 143 3.15 -9.12 -2.64
CA ALA A 143 1.80 -8.79 -2.17
C ALA A 143 1.62 -9.22 -0.72
N ILE A 144 0.89 -8.42 0.04
CA ILE A 144 0.47 -8.71 1.41
C ILE A 144 -1.04 -8.91 1.41
N TYR A 145 -1.50 -9.97 2.06
CA TYR A 145 -2.91 -10.30 2.14
C TYR A 145 -3.26 -11.04 3.42
N PRO A 146 -4.52 -10.96 3.89
CA PRO A 146 -4.94 -11.63 5.12
C PRO A 146 -4.94 -13.15 4.96
N ARG A 147 -4.50 -13.85 6.01
CA ARG A 147 -4.73 -15.29 6.15
C ARG A 147 -6.19 -15.55 6.49
N ARG A 148 -6.66 -16.76 6.20
CA ARG A 148 -8.01 -17.17 6.59
C ARG A 148 -8.20 -17.22 8.11
N SER A 149 -7.16 -17.61 8.86
CA SER A 149 -7.20 -17.73 10.30
C SER A 149 -6.86 -16.43 11.01
N ARG A 150 -5.60 -16.07 11.08
CA ARG A 150 -5.09 -14.88 11.76
C ARG A 150 -3.84 -14.37 11.07
N GLY A 151 -3.63 -13.06 11.16
CA GLY A 151 -2.43 -12.41 10.64
C GLY A 151 -2.43 -12.23 9.13
N LEU A 152 -1.34 -11.71 8.65
CA LEU A 152 -1.10 -11.42 7.24
C LEU A 152 -0.06 -12.39 6.67
N MET A 153 -0.11 -12.54 5.35
CA MET A 153 0.91 -13.25 4.58
C MET A 153 1.54 -12.29 3.58
N MET A 154 2.81 -12.53 3.30
CA MET A 154 3.53 -11.88 2.21
C MET A 154 3.89 -12.94 1.17
N SER A 155 3.53 -12.69 -0.09
CA SER A 155 3.92 -13.57 -1.18
C SER A 155 5.43 -13.54 -1.40
N SER A 156 5.99 -14.67 -1.82
CA SER A 156 7.38 -14.69 -2.26
C SER A 156 7.55 -13.84 -3.51
N ALA A 157 8.59 -13.01 -3.55
CA ALA A 157 9.02 -12.42 -4.79
C ALA A 157 9.63 -13.55 -5.65
N VAL A 158 8.93 -13.98 -6.68
CA VAL A 158 9.51 -14.86 -7.68
C VAL A 158 10.29 -13.94 -8.63
N PRO A 159 11.63 -14.04 -8.71
CA PRO A 159 12.35 -13.25 -9.68
C PRO A 159 11.83 -13.63 -11.07
N PRO A 160 11.72 -12.66 -12.00
CA PRO A 160 11.39 -12.99 -13.38
C PRO A 160 12.40 -14.04 -13.85
N SER A 161 11.90 -15.18 -14.32
CA SER A 161 12.74 -16.20 -14.92
C SER A 161 13.49 -15.55 -16.08
N SER A 162 14.80 -15.45 -15.92
CA SER A 162 15.68 -15.05 -17.01
C SER A 162 15.61 -16.14 -18.10
N THR A 163 14.86 -15.87 -19.12
CA THR A 163 14.93 -16.57 -20.41
C THR A 163 15.89 -15.86 -21.32
#